data_e92833e7377048fd4006fe717c25fc53
#
_entry.id   e92833e7377048fd4006fe717c25fc53
#
_cell.length_a   1.000
_cell.length_b   1.000
_cell.length_c   1.000
_cell.angle_alpha   90.00
_cell.angle_beta   90.00
_cell.angle_gamma   90.00
#
_symmetry.space_group_name_H-M   'P 1'
#
loop_
_entity.id
_entity.type
_entity.pdbx_description
1 polymer ?
#
loop_
_entity_poly.entity_id
_entity_poly.type
_entity_poly.pdbx_seq_one_letter_code
_entity_poly.pdbx_strand_id
1 'polypeptide(L)'
;MNANPRSSIEASAASIAPRSLAARLEPFDSYWQAPKDAEKGFDSFAAYYRSNYLPWMPTDLGARVLVISCGPGYLVKMLRDRGYTAVLGIDSDPAKVEIARRKELPCEVARAFEFLEGKRGRFDVIIPEQELNHLTLDETIEFLQLCRQALRPGGRIVVYAMNGANPFVGSENLSHNIDHFYNVTEYSLEQILSLAGFQGIRVFPLKLYVFWKNPLNYIGLALTGFLELTLRIVFMLYGKKVRILSKKIAATADAPTEPAV
;
A
#
# COMPACT_ATOMS: atom_id res chain seq x y z
N MET A 1 15.36 -13.81 -54.36
CA MET A 1 15.40 -14.04 -52.91
C MET A 1 14.96 -12.76 -52.22
N ASN A 2 13.69 -12.64 -51.88
CA ASN A 2 13.13 -11.46 -51.24
C ASN A 2 13.15 -11.66 -49.73
N ALA A 3 14.01 -10.93 -49.05
CA ALA A 3 14.00 -10.88 -47.58
C ALA A 3 12.74 -10.18 -47.09
N ASN A 4 12.00 -10.81 -46.23
CA ASN A 4 10.75 -10.31 -45.65
C ASN A 4 11.05 -9.21 -44.65
N PRO A 5 10.59 -7.93 -44.90
CA PRO A 5 10.89 -6.81 -44.00
C PRO A 5 10.18 -6.86 -42.64
N ARG A 6 9.35 -7.86 -42.38
CA ARG A 6 8.63 -8.00 -41.09
C ARG A 6 9.47 -8.51 -39.94
N SER A 7 10.57 -9.24 -40.21
CA SER A 7 11.41 -9.80 -39.14
C SER A 7 12.34 -8.78 -38.46
N SER A 8 12.59 -7.63 -39.08
CA SER A 8 13.44 -6.57 -38.48
C SER A 8 12.67 -5.59 -37.60
N ILE A 9 11.34 -5.57 -37.67
CA ILE A 9 10.49 -4.68 -36.83
C ILE A 9 10.17 -5.36 -35.50
N GLU A 10 10.03 -6.69 -35.49
CA GLU A 10 9.72 -7.42 -34.25
C GLU A 10 10.92 -7.51 -33.29
N ALA A 11 12.15 -7.48 -33.79
CA ALA A 11 13.36 -7.52 -32.95
C ALA A 11 13.67 -6.17 -32.25
N SER A 12 13.08 -5.05 -32.70
CA SER A 12 13.29 -3.71 -32.10
C SER A 12 12.21 -3.35 -31.09
N ALA A 13 11.11 -4.08 -31.04
CA ALA A 13 10.00 -3.79 -30.12
C ALA A 13 10.16 -4.44 -28.73
N ALA A 14 11.18 -5.29 -28.55
CA ALA A 14 11.36 -6.07 -27.32
C ALA A 14 12.12 -5.35 -26.18
N SER A 15 12.45 -4.05 -26.31
CA SER A 15 13.36 -3.42 -25.35
C SER A 15 12.88 -2.13 -24.68
N ILE A 16 11.63 -1.75 -24.81
CA ILE A 16 11.12 -0.61 -24.04
C ILE A 16 9.77 -0.98 -23.44
N ALA A 17 9.81 -1.81 -22.40
CA ALA A 17 8.74 -1.72 -21.39
C ALA A 17 8.77 -0.27 -20.88
N PRO A 18 7.66 0.48 -20.91
CA PRO A 18 7.63 1.80 -20.34
C PRO A 18 7.91 1.64 -18.84
N ARG A 19 9.11 1.98 -18.42
CA ARG A 19 9.39 2.11 -16.98
C ARG A 19 8.38 3.11 -16.45
N SER A 20 7.65 2.75 -15.42
CA SER A 20 6.68 3.63 -14.79
C SER A 20 7.33 4.98 -14.46
N LEU A 21 6.58 6.04 -14.50
CA LEU A 21 7.04 7.34 -14.02
C LEU A 21 7.59 7.25 -12.59
N ALA A 22 7.00 6.38 -11.76
CA ALA A 22 7.46 6.09 -10.41
C ALA A 22 8.89 5.51 -10.36
N ALA A 23 9.35 4.80 -11.41
CA ALA A 23 10.74 4.36 -11.52
C ALA A 23 11.68 5.45 -12.05
N ARG A 24 11.15 6.54 -12.61
CA ARG A 24 11.93 7.64 -13.23
C ARG A 24 11.91 8.93 -12.45
N LEU A 25 10.85 9.18 -11.71
CA LEU A 25 10.65 10.39 -10.93
C LEU A 25 10.85 10.06 -9.46
N GLU A 26 11.54 10.93 -8.75
CA GLU A 26 11.48 10.94 -7.30
C GLU A 26 10.01 11.07 -6.87
N PRO A 27 9.58 10.32 -5.84
CA PRO A 27 8.17 10.30 -5.48
C PRO A 27 7.66 11.70 -5.22
N PHE A 28 6.58 12.09 -5.92
CA PHE A 28 5.88 13.36 -5.68
C PHE A 28 5.39 13.52 -4.24
N ASP A 29 5.39 12.47 -3.46
CA ASP A 29 5.06 12.46 -2.04
C ASP A 29 5.90 13.38 -1.17
N SER A 30 7.12 13.73 -1.59
CA SER A 30 7.92 14.74 -0.91
C SER A 30 7.28 16.14 -0.96
N TYR A 31 6.34 16.35 -1.87
CA TYR A 31 5.62 17.61 -2.03
C TYR A 31 4.67 17.93 -0.86
N TRP A 32 4.18 16.91 -0.14
CA TRP A 32 3.12 17.06 0.86
C TRP A 32 3.60 17.25 2.30
N GLN A 33 4.88 17.04 2.59
CA GLN A 33 5.37 17.07 3.95
C GLN A 33 6.51 18.09 4.13
N ALA A 34 6.15 19.34 4.43
CA ALA A 34 7.16 20.25 4.96
C ALA A 34 7.78 19.62 6.23
N PRO A 35 9.11 19.72 6.46
CA PRO A 35 9.79 19.12 7.61
C PRO A 35 9.17 19.44 8.97
N LYS A 36 8.60 20.65 9.11
CA LYS A 36 7.88 21.10 10.34
C LYS A 36 6.58 20.34 10.62
N ASP A 37 5.98 19.74 9.59
CA ASP A 37 4.74 18.99 9.72
C ASP A 37 5.00 17.50 9.98
N ALA A 38 6.20 17.02 9.65
CA ALA A 38 6.64 15.65 9.91
C ALA A 38 6.62 15.33 11.42
N GLU A 39 7.01 16.28 12.29
CA GLU A 39 6.96 16.07 13.73
C GLU A 39 5.54 15.84 14.26
N LYS A 40 4.58 16.61 13.77
CA LYS A 40 3.16 16.45 14.15
C LYS A 40 2.59 15.12 13.65
N GLY A 41 3.13 14.59 12.57
CA GLY A 41 2.72 13.32 11.99
C GLY A 41 2.89 12.14 12.95
N PHE A 42 3.95 12.12 13.76
CA PHE A 42 4.19 11.03 14.70
C PHE A 42 3.05 10.82 15.70
N ASP A 43 2.48 11.88 16.23
CA ASP A 43 1.34 11.80 17.14
C ASP A 43 0.02 11.58 16.38
N SER A 44 -0.14 12.32 15.28
CA SER A 44 -1.36 12.32 14.50
C SER A 44 -1.66 10.96 13.87
N PHE A 45 -0.68 10.34 13.21
CA PHE A 45 -0.87 9.06 12.54
C PHE A 45 -0.86 7.86 13.48
N ALA A 46 -0.29 7.97 14.69
CA ALA A 46 -0.25 6.86 15.63
C ALA A 46 -1.65 6.30 15.96
N ALA A 47 -2.66 7.15 16.10
CA ALA A 47 -4.04 6.71 16.35
C ALA A 47 -4.65 6.00 15.12
N TYR A 48 -4.35 6.50 13.92
CA TYR A 48 -4.77 5.89 12.66
C TYR A 48 -4.20 4.47 12.50
N TYR A 49 -2.88 4.32 12.68
CA TYR A 49 -2.20 3.03 12.56
C TYR A 49 -2.68 2.04 13.63
N ARG A 50 -2.86 2.47 14.87
CA ARG A 50 -3.40 1.62 15.93
C ARG A 50 -4.78 1.08 15.58
N SER A 51 -5.64 1.88 14.98
CA SER A 51 -7.01 1.48 14.64
C SER A 51 -7.10 0.62 13.39
N ASN A 52 -6.22 0.84 12.42
CA ASN A 52 -6.35 0.26 11.08
C ASN A 52 -5.32 -0.85 10.78
N TYR A 53 -4.16 -0.86 11.46
CA TYR A 53 -3.09 -1.82 11.16
C TYR A 53 -2.81 -2.77 12.31
N LEU A 54 -2.79 -2.26 13.54
CA LEU A 54 -2.45 -3.08 14.70
C LEU A 54 -3.34 -4.34 14.88
N PRO A 55 -4.65 -4.32 14.56
CA PRO A 55 -5.49 -5.52 14.65
C PRO A 55 -5.06 -6.67 13.73
N TRP A 56 -4.26 -6.38 12.71
CA TRP A 56 -3.81 -7.35 11.70
C TRP A 56 -2.37 -7.82 11.94
N MET A 57 -1.71 -7.22 12.92
CA MET A 57 -0.35 -7.61 13.31
C MET A 57 -0.35 -8.88 14.14
N PRO A 58 0.73 -9.68 14.07
CA PRO A 58 0.88 -10.85 14.93
C PRO A 58 0.97 -10.45 16.41
N THR A 59 0.56 -11.33 17.28
CA THR A 59 0.71 -11.15 18.73
C THR A 59 2.15 -11.32 19.22
N ASP A 60 2.97 -12.02 18.43
CA ASP A 60 4.41 -12.15 18.67
C ASP A 60 5.12 -10.81 18.42
N LEU A 61 5.62 -10.19 19.47
CA LEU A 61 6.36 -8.92 19.40
C LEU A 61 7.78 -9.07 18.82
N GLY A 62 8.28 -10.31 18.70
CA GLY A 62 9.52 -10.65 18.03
C GLY A 62 9.37 -10.83 16.52
N ALA A 63 8.15 -10.77 15.98
CA ALA A 63 7.89 -10.92 14.55
C ALA A 63 8.71 -9.91 13.72
N ARG A 64 9.30 -10.41 12.64
CA ARG A 64 10.10 -9.61 11.69
C ARG A 64 9.17 -8.87 10.75
N VAL A 65 9.05 -7.57 10.95
CA VAL A 65 8.15 -6.68 10.21
C VAL A 65 8.94 -5.79 9.27
N LEU A 66 8.58 -5.80 7.99
CA LEU A 66 9.08 -4.84 6.99
C LEU A 66 7.99 -3.83 6.66
N VAL A 67 8.32 -2.56 6.78
CA VAL A 67 7.49 -1.43 6.32
C VAL A 67 8.15 -0.83 5.08
N ILE A 68 7.50 -0.94 3.92
CA ILE A 68 8.00 -0.42 2.65
C ILE A 68 7.38 0.96 2.41
N SER A 69 8.17 1.90 1.90
CA SER A 69 7.82 3.32 1.78
C SER A 69 7.43 3.92 3.14
N CYS A 70 8.29 3.67 4.13
CA CYS A 70 8.02 4.00 5.53
C CYS A 70 7.98 5.52 5.82
N GLY A 71 8.36 6.34 4.85
CA GLY A 71 8.43 7.78 5.01
C GLY A 71 9.31 8.20 6.20
N PRO A 72 8.86 9.17 7.01
CA PRO A 72 9.55 9.56 8.24
C PRO A 72 9.52 8.50 9.37
N GLY A 73 8.95 7.32 9.12
CA GLY A 73 8.91 6.22 10.08
C GLY A 73 7.72 6.24 11.05
N TYR A 74 6.60 6.85 10.69
CA TYR A 74 5.42 6.93 11.59
C TYR A 74 4.89 5.58 12.04
N LEU A 75 4.70 4.65 11.09
CA LEU A 75 4.26 3.30 11.40
C LEU A 75 5.33 2.51 12.15
N VAL A 76 6.61 2.66 11.75
CA VAL A 76 7.75 2.03 12.42
C VAL A 76 7.79 2.45 13.90
N LYS A 77 7.65 3.76 14.17
CA LYS A 77 7.59 4.26 15.55
C LYS A 77 6.42 3.66 16.33
N MET A 78 5.22 3.67 15.76
CA MET A 78 4.04 3.11 16.42
C MET A 78 4.22 1.64 16.77
N LEU A 79 4.82 0.84 15.88
CA LEU A 79 5.10 -0.58 16.13
C LEU A 79 6.16 -0.74 17.24
N ARG A 80 7.24 0.05 17.20
CA ARG A 80 8.27 0.05 18.24
C ARG A 80 7.71 0.43 19.61
N ASP A 81 6.88 1.48 19.68
CA ASP A 81 6.20 1.91 20.90
C ASP A 81 5.23 0.82 21.44
N ARG A 82 4.78 -0.10 20.58
CA ARG A 82 3.97 -1.26 20.96
C ARG A 82 4.76 -2.48 21.38
N GLY A 83 6.10 -2.39 21.33
CA GLY A 83 7.00 -3.44 21.78
C GLY A 83 7.50 -4.38 20.69
N TYR A 84 7.18 -4.15 19.42
CA TYR A 84 7.77 -4.93 18.32
C TYR A 84 9.27 -4.65 18.24
N THR A 85 10.08 -5.70 18.36
CA THR A 85 11.55 -5.59 18.47
C THR A 85 12.26 -5.69 17.12
N ALA A 86 11.68 -6.40 16.15
CA ALA A 86 12.28 -6.69 14.85
C ALA A 86 11.53 -5.98 13.69
N VAL A 87 11.44 -4.65 13.77
CA VAL A 87 10.82 -3.81 12.73
C VAL A 87 11.91 -3.15 11.90
N LEU A 88 11.76 -3.17 10.59
CA LEU A 88 12.61 -2.45 9.63
C LEU A 88 11.72 -1.62 8.70
N GLY A 89 12.04 -0.34 8.54
CA GLY A 89 11.45 0.54 7.53
C GLY A 89 12.41 0.74 6.36
N ILE A 90 11.90 0.81 5.15
CA ILE A 90 12.66 1.24 3.97
C ILE A 90 11.90 2.34 3.22
N ASP A 91 12.62 3.30 2.69
CA ASP A 91 12.09 4.37 1.83
C ASP A 91 13.16 4.78 0.82
N SER A 92 12.76 5.17 -0.38
CA SER A 92 13.71 5.62 -1.40
C SER A 92 14.16 7.07 -1.21
N ASP A 93 13.42 7.85 -0.41
CA ASP A 93 13.72 9.26 -0.13
C ASP A 93 14.66 9.39 1.08
N PRO A 94 15.94 9.78 0.87
CA PRO A 94 16.89 9.92 1.95
C PRO A 94 16.52 11.02 2.95
N ALA A 95 15.76 12.06 2.54
CA ALA A 95 15.35 13.12 3.43
C ALA A 95 14.30 12.63 4.45
N LYS A 96 13.38 11.78 4.01
CA LYS A 96 12.40 11.13 4.91
C LYS A 96 13.07 10.18 5.88
N VAL A 97 13.98 9.35 5.39
CA VAL A 97 14.74 8.40 6.23
C VAL A 97 15.61 9.12 7.24
N GLU A 98 16.16 10.27 6.90
CA GLU A 98 16.96 11.07 7.85
C GLU A 98 16.11 11.56 9.03
N ILE A 99 14.83 11.89 8.82
CA ILE A 99 13.90 12.23 9.91
C ILE A 99 13.69 11.03 10.83
N ALA A 100 13.52 9.84 10.27
CA ALA A 100 13.39 8.60 11.04
C ALA A 100 14.66 8.29 11.84
N ARG A 101 15.85 8.46 11.24
CA ARG A 101 17.15 8.23 11.90
C ARG A 101 17.39 9.16 13.08
N ARG A 102 17.00 10.43 12.98
CA ARG A 102 17.08 11.39 14.12
C ARG A 102 16.24 10.96 15.30
N LYS A 103 15.24 10.11 15.09
CA LYS A 103 14.40 9.49 16.12
C LYS A 103 14.85 8.07 16.48
N GLU A 104 16.04 7.67 16.06
CA GLU A 104 16.61 6.35 16.32
C GLU A 104 15.72 5.19 15.83
N LEU A 105 14.93 5.45 14.77
CA LEU A 105 14.09 4.43 14.18
C LEU A 105 14.88 3.57 13.19
N PRO A 106 14.66 2.26 13.15
CA PRO A 106 15.34 1.35 12.23
C PRO A 106 14.81 1.51 10.81
N CYS A 107 15.25 2.58 10.14
CA CYS A 107 14.87 2.89 8.76
C CYS A 107 16.10 3.03 7.88
N GLU A 108 16.02 2.52 6.65
CA GLU A 108 17.11 2.50 5.66
C GLU A 108 16.66 3.14 4.35
N VAL A 109 17.59 3.79 3.64
CA VAL A 109 17.35 4.28 2.29
C VAL A 109 17.49 3.09 1.34
N ALA A 110 16.37 2.70 0.72
CA ALA A 110 16.36 1.61 -0.25
C ALA A 110 15.15 1.71 -1.18
N ARG A 111 15.33 1.30 -2.43
CA ARG A 111 14.23 1.10 -3.38
C ARG A 111 13.59 -0.26 -3.16
N ALA A 112 12.26 -0.32 -3.16
CA ALA A 112 11.51 -1.51 -2.77
C ALA A 112 11.85 -2.74 -3.62
N PHE A 113 11.87 -2.62 -4.95
CA PHE A 113 12.18 -3.75 -5.85
C PHE A 113 13.59 -4.29 -5.60
N GLU A 114 14.59 -3.42 -5.64
CA GLU A 114 16.00 -3.79 -5.42
C GLU A 114 16.21 -4.40 -4.02
N PHE A 115 15.53 -3.87 -3.01
CA PHE A 115 15.63 -4.38 -1.65
C PHE A 115 15.03 -5.77 -1.51
N LEU A 116 13.92 -6.04 -2.18
CA LEU A 116 13.20 -7.32 -2.10
C LEU A 116 13.86 -8.42 -2.94
N GLU A 117 14.62 -8.06 -3.98
CA GLU A 117 15.31 -9.03 -4.82
C GLU A 117 16.18 -9.98 -4.00
N GLY A 118 16.06 -11.28 -4.25
CA GLY A 118 16.82 -12.33 -3.57
C GLY A 118 16.46 -12.56 -2.10
N LYS A 119 15.57 -11.79 -1.49
CA LYS A 119 15.10 -12.02 -0.13
C LYS A 119 14.01 -13.10 -0.13
N ARG A 120 14.28 -14.19 0.55
CA ARG A 120 13.35 -15.32 0.70
C ARG A 120 13.11 -15.65 2.16
N GLY A 121 11.85 -15.71 2.58
CA GLY A 121 11.45 -16.13 3.92
C GLY A 121 12.01 -15.26 5.08
N ARG A 122 12.31 -14.00 4.80
CA ARG A 122 12.99 -13.12 5.78
C ARG A 122 12.03 -12.44 6.75
N PHE A 123 10.78 -12.25 6.36
CA PHE A 123 9.81 -11.47 7.12
C PHE A 123 8.58 -12.29 7.49
N ASP A 124 8.01 -11.98 8.63
CA ASP A 124 6.75 -12.54 9.12
C ASP A 124 5.57 -11.68 8.65
N VAL A 125 5.79 -10.35 8.54
CA VAL A 125 4.82 -9.39 8.03
C VAL A 125 5.51 -8.39 7.11
N ILE A 126 4.86 -8.05 5.99
CA ILE A 126 5.25 -6.95 5.11
C ILE A 126 4.08 -5.98 5.00
N ILE A 127 4.34 -4.69 5.16
CA ILE A 127 3.37 -3.60 5.06
C ILE A 127 3.89 -2.58 4.05
N PRO A 128 3.45 -2.63 2.78
CA PRO A 128 3.71 -1.55 1.85
C PRO A 128 2.80 -0.36 2.17
N GLU A 129 3.42 0.75 2.57
CA GLU A 129 2.75 2.04 2.79
C GLU A 129 2.60 2.83 1.48
N GLN A 130 3.23 2.36 0.41
CA GLN A 130 3.07 2.92 -0.92
C GLN A 130 1.71 2.53 -1.49
N GLU A 131 1.02 3.47 -2.05
CA GLU A 131 -0.22 3.21 -2.78
C GLU A 131 0.11 2.48 -4.09
N LEU A 132 -0.54 1.32 -4.30
CA LEU A 132 -0.26 0.46 -5.46
C LEU A 132 -0.57 1.13 -6.81
N ASN A 133 -1.40 2.15 -6.81
CA ASN A 133 -1.80 2.91 -7.99
C ASN A 133 -0.68 3.76 -8.63
N HIS A 134 0.45 3.94 -7.97
CA HIS A 134 1.66 4.54 -8.56
C HIS A 134 2.45 3.57 -9.45
N LEU A 135 2.12 2.29 -9.41
CA LEU A 135 2.70 1.24 -10.23
C LEU A 135 1.73 0.90 -11.38
N THR A 136 2.24 0.47 -12.51
CA THR A 136 1.42 -0.21 -13.51
C THR A 136 0.89 -1.53 -12.95
N LEU A 137 -0.12 -2.13 -13.59
CA LEU A 137 -0.67 -3.40 -13.12
C LEU A 137 0.39 -4.51 -13.09
N ASP A 138 1.23 -4.59 -14.12
CA ASP A 138 2.29 -5.59 -14.21
C ASP A 138 3.35 -5.39 -13.12
N GLU A 139 3.78 -4.16 -12.90
CA GLU A 139 4.70 -3.79 -11.81
C GLU A 139 4.08 -4.07 -10.44
N THR A 140 2.78 -3.85 -10.26
CA THR A 140 2.09 -4.18 -9.01
C THR A 140 2.11 -5.68 -8.74
N ILE A 141 1.84 -6.50 -9.76
CA ILE A 141 1.88 -7.97 -9.64
C ILE A 141 3.31 -8.42 -9.31
N GLU A 142 4.31 -7.90 -10.02
CA GLU A 142 5.73 -8.20 -9.77
C GLU A 142 6.15 -7.81 -8.35
N PHE A 143 5.82 -6.61 -7.92
CA PHE A 143 6.10 -6.12 -6.57
C PHE A 143 5.48 -7.03 -5.49
N LEU A 144 4.22 -7.39 -5.66
CA LEU A 144 3.53 -8.28 -4.73
C LEU A 144 4.11 -9.70 -4.73
N GLN A 145 4.58 -10.20 -5.88
CA GLN A 145 5.29 -11.47 -5.97
C GLN A 145 6.63 -11.44 -5.22
N LEU A 146 7.38 -10.35 -5.32
CA LEU A 146 8.60 -10.14 -4.55
C LEU A 146 8.32 -10.08 -3.05
N CYS A 147 7.27 -9.36 -2.64
CA CYS A 147 6.81 -9.35 -1.25
C CYS A 147 6.47 -10.76 -0.76
N ARG A 148 5.73 -11.54 -1.56
CA ARG A 148 5.37 -12.92 -1.23
C ARG A 148 6.60 -13.83 -1.07
N GLN A 149 7.61 -13.68 -1.93
CA GLN A 149 8.86 -14.45 -1.82
C GLN A 149 9.66 -14.07 -0.57
N ALA A 150 9.65 -12.77 -0.20
CA ALA A 150 10.35 -12.27 0.97
C ALA A 150 9.66 -12.65 2.30
N LEU A 151 8.36 -12.94 2.27
CA LEU A 151 7.62 -13.50 3.39
C LEU A 151 8.00 -14.96 3.64
N ARG A 152 8.05 -15.37 4.92
CA ARG A 152 8.13 -16.79 5.25
C ARG A 152 6.84 -17.52 4.83
N PRO A 153 6.87 -18.85 4.72
CA PRO A 153 5.64 -19.62 4.56
C PRO A 153 4.61 -19.25 5.65
N GLY A 154 3.39 -18.95 5.26
CA GLY A 154 2.34 -18.46 6.15
C GLY A 154 2.55 -17.03 6.70
N GLY A 155 3.56 -16.30 6.22
CA GLY A 155 3.74 -14.88 6.54
C GLY A 155 2.68 -14.02 5.88
N ARG A 156 2.44 -12.83 6.40
CA ARG A 156 1.31 -11.97 6.03
C ARG A 156 1.73 -10.69 5.35
N ILE A 157 1.01 -10.31 4.29
CA ILE A 157 1.04 -8.95 3.75
C ILE A 157 -0.19 -8.17 4.23
N VAL A 158 0.00 -6.89 4.52
CA VAL A 158 -1.09 -5.93 4.80
C VAL A 158 -0.93 -4.78 3.82
N VAL A 159 -1.84 -4.67 2.86
CA VAL A 159 -1.84 -3.61 1.85
C VAL A 159 -3.03 -2.69 2.05
N TYR A 160 -2.92 -1.44 1.65
CA TYR A 160 -4.03 -0.53 1.59
C TYR A 160 -4.06 0.22 0.25
N ALA A 161 -5.23 0.76 -0.09
CA ALA A 161 -5.41 1.56 -1.30
C ALA A 161 -6.59 2.51 -1.16
N MET A 162 -6.63 3.51 -2.02
CA MET A 162 -7.83 4.32 -2.22
C MET A 162 -8.91 3.47 -2.89
N ASN A 163 -10.15 3.64 -2.42
CA ASN A 163 -11.26 2.81 -2.89
C ASN A 163 -11.90 3.39 -4.16
N GLY A 164 -11.62 2.79 -5.30
CA GLY A 164 -12.22 3.14 -6.58
C GLY A 164 -13.72 2.93 -6.67
N ALA A 165 -14.32 2.14 -5.77
CA ALA A 165 -15.77 1.97 -5.70
C ALA A 165 -16.48 3.17 -5.06
N ASN A 166 -15.76 4.01 -4.31
CA ASN A 166 -16.29 5.27 -3.83
C ASN A 166 -16.21 6.32 -4.97
N PRO A 167 -17.35 6.80 -5.52
CA PRO A 167 -17.33 7.63 -6.73
C PRO A 167 -16.64 8.99 -6.53
N PHE A 168 -16.65 9.53 -5.31
CA PHE A 168 -16.00 10.81 -5.01
C PHE A 168 -14.50 10.67 -4.91
N VAL A 169 -14.05 9.67 -4.16
CA VAL A 169 -12.63 9.44 -3.92
C VAL A 169 -11.95 8.78 -5.12
N GLY A 170 -12.65 7.87 -5.79
CA GLY A 170 -12.10 7.17 -6.94
C GLY A 170 -11.74 8.10 -8.09
N SER A 171 -12.65 9.01 -8.45
CA SER A 171 -12.40 9.98 -9.52
C SER A 171 -11.34 10.99 -9.12
N GLU A 172 -11.39 11.51 -7.91
CA GLU A 172 -10.42 12.48 -7.40
C GLU A 172 -9.03 11.87 -7.34
N ASN A 173 -8.89 10.70 -6.72
CA ASN A 173 -7.59 10.04 -6.59
C ASN A 173 -6.91 9.76 -7.94
N LEU A 174 -7.68 9.30 -8.93
CA LEU A 174 -7.11 9.00 -10.26
C LEU A 174 -6.60 10.26 -10.98
N SER A 175 -7.23 11.41 -10.70
CA SER A 175 -6.89 12.68 -11.34
C SER A 175 -5.97 13.57 -10.50
N HIS A 176 -5.69 13.18 -9.25
CA HIS A 176 -4.95 13.99 -8.29
C HIS A 176 -3.47 14.11 -8.65
N ASN A 177 -2.86 13.01 -9.04
CA ASN A 177 -1.46 12.94 -9.47
C ASN A 177 -1.36 12.34 -10.87
N ILE A 178 -0.41 12.82 -11.63
CA ILE A 178 -0.16 12.36 -13.01
C ILE A 178 0.42 10.94 -13.07
N ASP A 179 0.91 10.44 -11.96
CA ASP A 179 1.51 9.11 -11.79
C ASP A 179 0.55 8.07 -11.19
N HIS A 180 -0.74 8.41 -11.07
CA HIS A 180 -1.78 7.46 -10.71
C HIS A 180 -2.28 6.73 -11.96
N PHE A 181 -1.97 5.45 -12.07
CA PHE A 181 -2.33 4.63 -13.24
C PHE A 181 -3.72 4.02 -13.15
N TYR A 182 -4.17 3.63 -11.94
CA TYR A 182 -5.48 3.02 -11.73
C TYR A 182 -5.93 3.15 -10.28
N ASN A 183 -7.21 2.84 -10.05
CA ASN A 183 -7.78 2.64 -8.73
C ASN A 183 -8.17 1.18 -8.54
N VAL A 184 -8.14 0.72 -7.31
CA VAL A 184 -8.60 -0.62 -6.94
C VAL A 184 -9.94 -0.56 -6.22
N THR A 185 -10.74 -1.61 -6.41
CA THR A 185 -11.93 -1.91 -5.63
C THR A 185 -11.66 -3.13 -4.76
N GLU A 186 -12.61 -3.49 -3.88
CA GLU A 186 -12.48 -4.73 -3.12
C GLU A 186 -12.24 -5.96 -4.01
N TYR A 187 -12.89 -6.01 -5.18
CA TYR A 187 -12.78 -7.13 -6.11
C TYR A 187 -11.44 -7.15 -6.85
N SER A 188 -11.01 -6.00 -7.40
CA SER A 188 -9.75 -5.95 -8.14
C SER A 188 -8.54 -6.11 -7.21
N LEU A 189 -8.60 -5.64 -5.97
CA LEU A 189 -7.54 -5.87 -4.98
C LEU A 189 -7.42 -7.36 -4.63
N GLU A 190 -8.55 -8.07 -4.47
CA GLU A 190 -8.57 -9.51 -4.26
C GLU A 190 -7.97 -10.25 -5.48
N GLN A 191 -8.33 -9.85 -6.70
CA GLN A 191 -7.79 -10.44 -7.93
C GLN A 191 -6.29 -10.23 -8.06
N ILE A 192 -5.79 -9.02 -7.84
CA ILE A 192 -4.36 -8.69 -7.92
C ILE A 192 -3.54 -9.51 -6.91
N LEU A 193 -4.01 -9.61 -5.65
CA LEU A 193 -3.34 -10.42 -4.63
C LEU A 193 -3.37 -11.92 -4.98
N SER A 194 -4.49 -12.40 -5.56
CA SER A 194 -4.60 -13.78 -6.03
C SER A 194 -3.64 -14.07 -7.19
N LEU A 195 -3.55 -13.15 -8.17
CA LEU A 195 -2.60 -13.26 -9.29
C LEU A 195 -1.13 -13.24 -8.82
N ALA A 196 -0.83 -12.49 -7.76
CA ALA A 196 0.49 -12.52 -7.13
C ALA A 196 0.76 -13.81 -6.32
N GLY A 197 -0.23 -14.71 -6.19
CA GLY A 197 -0.11 -16.02 -5.54
C GLY A 197 -0.30 -16.01 -4.03
N PHE A 198 -0.95 -15.00 -3.47
CA PHE A 198 -1.36 -14.97 -2.08
C PHE A 198 -2.63 -15.80 -1.85
N GLN A 199 -2.82 -16.24 -0.60
CA GLN A 199 -3.97 -17.02 -0.13
C GLN A 199 -4.62 -16.34 1.08
N GLY A 200 -5.81 -16.80 1.47
CA GLY A 200 -6.51 -16.28 2.65
C GLY A 200 -6.83 -14.79 2.57
N ILE A 201 -7.04 -14.28 1.36
CA ILE A 201 -7.24 -12.85 1.10
C ILE A 201 -8.52 -12.36 1.77
N ARG A 202 -8.41 -11.28 2.53
CA ARG A 202 -9.53 -10.61 3.18
C ARG A 202 -9.43 -9.12 2.94
N VAL A 203 -10.47 -8.52 2.34
CA VAL A 203 -10.56 -7.09 2.08
C VAL A 203 -11.56 -6.45 3.05
N PHE A 204 -11.19 -5.32 3.62
CA PHE A 204 -12.00 -4.64 4.64
C PHE A 204 -11.90 -3.12 4.53
N PRO A 205 -12.92 -2.38 5.02
CA PRO A 205 -12.88 -0.93 5.04
C PRO A 205 -11.88 -0.42 6.06
N LEU A 206 -11.13 0.62 5.73
CA LEU A 206 -10.38 1.38 6.73
C LEU A 206 -11.29 2.40 7.40
N LYS A 207 -11.10 2.54 8.71
CA LYS A 207 -11.79 3.55 9.49
C LYS A 207 -11.27 4.94 9.11
N LEU A 208 -12.18 5.90 9.02
CA LEU A 208 -11.78 7.28 8.86
C LEU A 208 -10.89 7.70 10.03
N TYR A 209 -9.94 8.58 9.69
CA TYR A 209 -9.10 9.18 10.69
C TYR A 209 -9.91 10.15 11.55
N VAL A 210 -10.03 9.86 12.84
CA VAL A 210 -10.76 10.71 13.79
C VAL A 210 -9.78 11.36 14.75
N PHE A 211 -9.70 12.67 14.69
CA PHE A 211 -9.03 13.46 15.72
C PHE A 211 -9.94 13.56 16.95
N TRP A 212 -9.70 12.74 17.95
CA TRP A 212 -10.53 12.67 19.16
C TRP A 212 -10.77 14.03 19.83
N LYS A 213 -9.89 14.98 19.61
CA LYS A 213 -9.97 16.33 20.20
C LYS A 213 -10.83 17.32 19.41
N ASN A 214 -11.30 16.97 18.21
CA ASN A 214 -12.10 17.85 17.37
C ASN A 214 -13.52 17.32 17.19
N PRO A 215 -14.54 17.94 17.80
CA PRO A 215 -15.93 17.48 17.71
C PRO A 215 -16.49 17.48 16.27
N LEU A 216 -15.95 18.31 15.37
CA LEU A 216 -16.36 18.33 13.96
C LEU A 216 -16.11 16.99 13.25
N ASN A 217 -15.14 16.21 13.72
CA ASN A 217 -14.89 14.89 13.14
C ASN A 217 -16.04 13.90 13.35
N TYR A 218 -16.77 14.01 14.45
CA TYR A 218 -17.94 13.17 14.71
C TYR A 218 -19.10 13.51 13.78
N ILE A 219 -19.26 14.78 13.47
CA ILE A 219 -20.23 15.24 12.45
C ILE A 219 -19.79 14.68 11.08
N GLY A 220 -18.50 14.78 10.75
CA GLY A 220 -17.94 14.19 9.53
C GLY A 220 -18.19 12.69 9.42
N LEU A 221 -18.03 11.94 10.51
CA LEU A 221 -18.33 10.50 10.54
C LEU A 221 -19.81 10.21 10.29
N ALA A 222 -20.70 10.95 10.92
CA ALA A 222 -22.15 10.79 10.72
C ALA A 222 -22.55 11.11 9.27
N LEU A 223 -22.05 12.20 8.70
CA LEU A 223 -22.30 12.58 7.31
C LEU A 223 -21.73 11.56 6.34
N THR A 224 -20.54 11.03 6.60
CA THR A 224 -19.94 9.98 5.76
C THR A 224 -20.77 8.69 5.80
N GLY A 225 -21.25 8.29 6.99
CA GLY A 225 -22.13 7.12 7.13
C GLY A 225 -23.44 7.27 6.37
N PHE A 226 -24.05 8.46 6.44
CA PHE A 226 -25.25 8.78 5.66
C PHE A 226 -25.00 8.75 4.15
N LEU A 227 -23.88 9.31 3.70
CA LEU A 227 -23.48 9.28 2.30
C LEU A 227 -23.24 7.84 1.81
N GLU A 228 -22.53 7.03 2.57
CA GLU A 228 -22.31 5.62 2.23
C GLU A 228 -23.63 4.84 2.11
N LEU A 229 -24.58 5.08 3.00
CA LEU A 229 -25.93 4.48 2.92
C LEU A 229 -26.65 4.90 1.65
N THR A 230 -26.63 6.19 1.33
CA THR A 230 -27.24 6.73 0.10
C THR A 230 -26.63 6.11 -1.14
N LEU A 231 -25.30 6.02 -1.20
CA LEU A 231 -24.58 5.40 -2.31
C LEU A 231 -24.92 3.91 -2.45
N ARG A 232 -25.06 3.17 -1.34
CA ARG A 232 -25.52 1.75 -1.39
C ARG A 232 -26.88 1.61 -2.06
N ILE A 233 -27.82 2.48 -1.72
CA ILE A 233 -29.16 2.49 -2.34
C ILE A 233 -29.03 2.78 -3.83
N VAL A 234 -28.26 3.80 -4.22
CA VAL A 234 -28.04 4.14 -5.63
C VAL A 234 -27.41 2.97 -6.38
N PHE A 235 -26.34 2.38 -5.88
CA PHE A 235 -25.70 1.21 -6.52
C PHE A 235 -26.66 0.03 -6.66
N MET A 236 -27.50 -0.22 -5.66
CA MET A 236 -28.52 -1.26 -5.72
C MET A 236 -29.54 -0.99 -6.83
N LEU A 237 -29.99 0.26 -6.98
CA LEU A 237 -30.90 0.66 -8.07
C LEU A 237 -30.28 0.48 -9.46
N TYR A 238 -28.95 0.64 -9.57
CA TYR A 238 -28.21 0.36 -10.81
C TYR A 238 -27.84 -1.12 -10.97
N GLY A 239 -28.34 -2.02 -10.12
CA GLY A 239 -28.07 -3.45 -10.19
C GLY A 239 -26.63 -3.82 -9.82
N LYS A 240 -25.90 -2.94 -9.13
CA LYS A 240 -24.50 -3.17 -8.69
C LYS A 240 -24.44 -3.52 -7.21
N LYS A 241 -23.70 -4.57 -6.88
CA LYS A 241 -23.41 -4.93 -5.49
C LYS A 241 -22.02 -4.39 -5.12
N VAL A 242 -21.97 -3.34 -4.31
CA VAL A 242 -20.75 -2.78 -3.73
C VAL A 242 -20.81 -2.99 -2.22
N ARG A 243 -19.85 -3.72 -1.67
CA ARG A 243 -19.83 -4.04 -0.23
C ARG A 243 -19.15 -2.95 0.58
N ILE A 244 -18.08 -2.37 0.05
CA ILE A 244 -17.24 -1.39 0.75
C ILE A 244 -17.27 -0.07 0.00
N LEU A 245 -17.75 0.98 0.65
CA LEU A 245 -17.83 2.34 0.13
C LEU A 245 -16.97 3.35 0.92
N SER A 246 -16.21 2.88 1.92
CA SER A 246 -15.27 3.71 2.66
C SER A 246 -14.24 4.37 1.73
N LYS A 247 -13.67 5.50 2.17
CA LYS A 247 -12.63 6.24 1.44
C LYS A 247 -11.44 5.36 1.05
N LYS A 248 -10.97 4.53 2.00
CA LYS A 248 -9.84 3.62 1.82
C LYS A 248 -10.25 2.19 2.13
N ILE A 249 -9.62 1.25 1.46
CA ILE A 249 -9.71 -0.18 1.72
C ILE A 249 -8.34 -0.73 2.07
N ALA A 250 -8.33 -1.82 2.82
CA ALA A 250 -7.14 -2.60 3.06
C ALA A 250 -7.41 -4.07 2.79
N ALA A 251 -6.35 -4.81 2.56
CA ALA A 251 -6.40 -6.26 2.47
C ALA A 251 -5.29 -6.88 3.31
N THR A 252 -5.61 -8.03 3.93
CA THR A 252 -4.61 -8.96 4.43
C THR A 252 -4.61 -10.20 3.56
N ALA A 253 -3.43 -10.73 3.30
CA ALA A 253 -3.27 -11.98 2.57
C ALA A 253 -2.03 -12.71 3.11
N ASP A 254 -2.07 -14.03 3.06
CA ASP A 254 -1.00 -14.86 3.60
C ASP A 254 -0.20 -15.51 2.44
N ALA A 255 1.12 -15.58 2.59
CA ALA A 255 1.96 -16.36 1.71
C ALA A 255 1.62 -17.86 1.88
N PRO A 256 1.64 -18.68 0.82
CA PRO A 256 1.41 -20.12 0.92
C PRO A 256 2.29 -20.77 1.98
N THR A 257 1.75 -21.73 2.70
CA THR A 257 2.51 -22.50 3.72
C THR A 257 3.43 -23.55 3.10
N GLU A 258 3.13 -24.00 1.89
CA GLU A 258 3.98 -24.88 1.09
C GLU A 258 4.62 -24.10 -0.06
N PRO A 259 5.89 -24.39 -0.42
CA PRO A 259 6.47 -23.82 -1.62
C PRO A 259 5.63 -24.25 -2.83
N ALA A 260 5.31 -23.32 -3.72
CA ALA A 260 4.73 -23.68 -5.01
C ALA A 260 5.72 -24.64 -5.71
N VAL A 261 5.24 -25.85 -5.99
CA VAL A 261 5.97 -26.90 -6.71
C VAL A 261 6.30 -26.45 -8.12
#